data_4bb40e19cd376150227b86a8c0f17503
#
_entry.id   4bb40e19cd376150227b86a8c0f17503
#
_cell.length_a   1.000
_cell.length_b   1.000
_cell.length_c   1.000
_cell.angle_alpha   90.00
_cell.angle_beta   90.00
_cell.angle_gamma   90.00
#
_symmetry.space_group_name_H-M   'P 1'
#
loop_
_entity.id
_entity.type
_entity.pdbx_description
1 polymer ?
#
loop_
_entity_poly.entity_id
_entity_poly.type
_entity_poly.pdbx_seq_one_letter_code
_entity_poly.pdbx_strand_id
1 'polypeptide(L)'
;MTFQNLTIERDGGVALLWLDRPEKLNALHRALWDSIPAAVAHLDADPEVRVIVLAGRGKAFCAGIDLMDHAAALAGGGAISGKGESGVGKRRALYDDVRRYQQTCTSFANVNKPVIAAVHGACIGG
;
A
#
# COMPACT_ATOMS: atom_id res chain seq x y z
N MET A 1 2.79 12.83 12.30
CA MET A 1 1.88 12.51 11.19
C MET A 1 1.46 11.05 11.27
N THR A 2 0.16 10.78 11.20
CA THR A 2 -0.39 9.43 11.40
C THR A 2 -0.89 8.90 10.07
N PHE A 3 -0.54 7.67 9.74
CA PHE A 3 -1.00 6.96 8.54
C PHE A 3 -1.83 5.75 8.94
N GLN A 4 -2.91 5.52 8.23
CA GLN A 4 -3.80 4.40 8.54
C GLN A 4 -3.12 3.05 8.27
N ASN A 5 -3.11 2.20 9.29
CA ASN A 5 -2.49 0.86 9.27
C ASN A 5 -0.99 0.85 8.92
N LEU A 6 -0.33 1.96 9.14
CA LEU A 6 1.13 2.08 9.07
C LEU A 6 1.66 2.65 10.39
N THR A 7 2.77 2.11 10.83
CA THR A 7 3.49 2.62 11.99
C THR A 7 4.93 2.92 11.61
N ILE A 8 5.44 4.05 12.03
CA ILE A 8 6.83 4.44 11.79
C ILE A 8 7.58 4.44 13.12
N GLU A 9 8.63 3.67 13.18
CA GLU A 9 9.59 3.67 14.27
C GLU A 9 10.93 4.21 13.78
N ARG A 10 11.67 4.85 14.65
CA ARG A 10 12.97 5.43 14.31
C ARG A 10 14.05 4.92 15.25
N ASP A 11 15.19 4.58 14.67
CA ASP A 11 16.41 4.25 15.39
C ASP A 11 17.59 4.92 14.66
N GLY A 12 18.04 6.06 15.19
CA GLY A 12 19.05 6.89 14.52
C GLY A 12 18.58 7.30 13.12
N GLY A 13 19.39 7.01 12.12
CA GLY A 13 19.06 7.27 10.70
C GLY A 13 18.18 6.22 10.04
N VAL A 14 17.73 5.20 10.77
CA VAL A 14 16.88 4.12 10.25
C VAL A 14 15.42 4.44 10.55
N ALA A 15 14.57 4.44 9.54
CA ALA A 15 13.13 4.47 9.69
C ALA A 15 12.55 3.10 9.37
N LEU A 16 11.87 2.51 10.36
CA LEU A 16 11.11 1.27 10.18
C LEU A 16 9.67 1.65 9.83
N LEU A 17 9.26 1.35 8.62
CA LEU A 17 7.89 1.51 8.16
C LEU A 17 7.19 0.15 8.28
N TRP A 18 6.31 0.05 9.26
CA TRP A 18 5.58 -1.17 9.55
C TRP A 18 4.23 -1.18 8.83
N LEU A 19 3.96 -2.25 8.08
CA LEU A 19 2.59 -2.62 7.74
C LEU A 19 1.94 -3.13 9.03
N ASP A 20 0.95 -2.41 9.52
CA ASP A 20 0.38 -2.63 10.85
C ASP A 20 -1.12 -2.94 10.79
N ARG A 21 -1.42 -4.07 10.18
CA ARG A 21 -2.74 -4.67 10.08
C ARG A 21 -2.64 -6.19 10.31
N PRO A 22 -2.07 -6.61 11.46
CA PRO A 22 -1.72 -8.02 11.69
C PRO A 22 -2.93 -8.94 11.74
N GLU A 23 -4.10 -8.46 12.15
CA GLU A 23 -5.36 -9.21 12.19
C GLU A 23 -5.85 -9.66 10.81
N LYS A 24 -5.36 -9.04 9.75
CA LYS A 24 -5.62 -9.37 8.34
C LYS A 24 -4.36 -9.80 7.60
N LEU A 25 -3.32 -10.22 8.32
CA LEU A 25 -2.02 -10.61 7.76
C LEU A 25 -1.43 -9.51 6.85
N ASN A 26 -1.66 -8.26 7.20
CA ASN A 26 -1.25 -7.07 6.45
C ASN A 26 -1.79 -7.03 5.01
N ALA A 27 -2.96 -7.63 4.77
CA ALA A 27 -3.63 -7.53 3.49
C ALA A 27 -3.91 -6.07 3.12
N LEU A 28 -3.68 -5.74 1.86
CA LEU A 28 -3.74 -4.39 1.34
C LEU A 28 -5.16 -4.02 0.95
N HIS A 29 -5.88 -3.38 1.86
CA HIS A 29 -7.13 -2.71 1.55
C HIS A 29 -6.88 -1.32 0.98
N ARG A 30 -7.90 -0.67 0.44
CA ARG A 30 -7.77 0.60 -0.26
C ARG A 30 -7.06 1.68 0.57
N ALA A 31 -7.43 1.81 1.84
CA ALA A 31 -6.83 2.79 2.72
C ALA A 31 -5.33 2.58 2.94
N LEU A 32 -4.89 1.32 3.04
CA LEU A 32 -3.47 0.99 3.18
C LEU A 32 -2.70 1.26 1.88
N TRP A 33 -3.25 0.90 0.73
CA TRP A 33 -2.70 1.25 -0.58
C TRP A 33 -2.43 2.75 -0.71
N ASP A 34 -3.38 3.57 -0.29
CA ASP A 34 -3.28 5.03 -0.39
C ASP A 34 -2.34 5.65 0.63
N SER A 35 -2.20 5.03 1.79
CA SER A 35 -1.34 5.53 2.87
C SER A 35 0.15 5.32 2.59
N ILE A 36 0.52 4.27 1.87
CA ILE A 36 1.93 3.92 1.62
C ILE A 36 2.68 5.03 0.88
N PRO A 37 2.21 5.55 -0.27
CA PRO A 37 2.93 6.60 -0.97
C PRO A 37 3.15 7.87 -0.13
N ALA A 38 2.16 8.24 0.67
CA ALA A 38 2.25 9.40 1.54
C ALA A 38 3.30 9.19 2.66
N ALA A 39 3.31 8.01 3.27
CA ALA A 39 4.30 7.67 4.29
C ALA A 39 5.72 7.61 3.72
N VAL A 40 5.89 7.03 2.55
CA VAL A 40 7.18 6.95 1.84
C VAL A 40 7.69 8.35 1.50
N ALA A 41 6.84 9.21 0.97
CA ALA A 41 7.19 10.60 0.66
C ALA A 41 7.59 11.39 1.92
N HIS A 42 6.87 11.17 3.03
CA HIS A 42 7.20 11.77 4.31
C HIS A 42 8.60 11.36 4.80
N LEU A 43 8.95 10.09 4.69
CA LEU A 43 10.26 9.59 5.10
C LEU A 43 11.37 10.04 4.13
N ASP A 44 11.08 10.11 2.84
CA ASP A 44 12.05 10.56 1.85
C ASP A 44 12.42 12.05 2.03
N ALA A 45 11.47 12.86 2.44
CA ALA A 45 11.67 14.28 2.70
C ALA A 45 12.39 14.58 4.04
N ASP A 46 12.46 13.61 4.94
CA ASP A 46 13.06 13.81 6.28
C ASP A 46 14.58 13.68 6.22
N PRO A 47 15.34 14.76 6.49
CA PRO A 47 16.80 14.72 6.42
C PRO A 47 17.45 13.82 7.49
N GLU A 48 16.74 13.50 8.56
CA GLU A 48 17.22 12.60 9.61
C GLU A 48 17.11 11.12 9.23
N VAL A 49 16.32 10.79 8.22
CA VAL A 49 16.17 9.43 7.70
C VAL A 49 17.21 9.17 6.61
N ARG A 50 18.02 8.13 6.79
CA ARG A 50 19.03 7.68 5.83
C ARG A 50 18.66 6.42 5.09
N VAL A 51 17.88 5.57 5.72
CA VAL A 51 17.41 4.31 5.15
C VAL A 51 15.99 4.00 5.63
N ILE A 52 15.20 3.41 4.76
CA ILE A 52 13.84 2.98 5.06
C ILE A 52 13.83 1.45 5.07
N VAL A 53 13.34 0.86 6.16
CA VAL A 53 13.10 -0.59 6.26
C VAL A 53 11.60 -0.81 6.26
N LEU A 54 11.11 -1.54 5.28
CA LEU A 54 9.70 -1.95 5.21
C LEU A 54 9.55 -3.32 5.88
N ALA A 55 8.68 -3.42 6.85
CA ALA A 55 8.41 -4.65 7.58
C ALA A 55 6.91 -4.84 7.84
N GLY A 56 6.51 -6.03 8.25
CA GLY A 56 5.13 -6.34 8.61
C GLY A 56 4.98 -6.78 10.06
N ARG A 57 3.98 -6.26 10.75
CA ARG A 57 3.62 -6.71 12.09
C ARG A 57 2.95 -8.08 12.04
N GLY A 58 3.18 -8.90 13.05
CA GLY A 58 2.51 -10.18 13.22
C GLY A 58 3.14 -11.33 12.42
N LYS A 59 2.31 -12.24 11.94
CA LYS A 59 2.74 -13.54 11.37
C LYS A 59 3.21 -13.47 9.92
N ALA A 60 2.84 -12.42 9.19
CA ALA A 60 3.12 -12.30 7.76
C ALA A 60 3.61 -10.91 7.42
N PHE A 61 4.46 -10.83 6.41
CA PHE A 61 4.86 -9.55 5.81
C PHE A 61 3.66 -8.88 5.14
N CYS A 62 3.04 -9.56 4.18
CA CYS A 62 1.87 -9.07 3.46
C CYS A 62 1.16 -10.23 2.76
N ALA A 63 -0.13 -10.37 2.99
CA ALA A 63 -0.95 -11.39 2.33
C ALA A 63 -1.45 -10.99 0.94
N GLY A 64 -1.11 -9.79 0.47
CA GLY A 64 -1.52 -9.27 -0.82
C GLY A 64 -2.80 -8.44 -0.77
N ILE A 65 -3.52 -8.37 -1.87
CA ILE A 65 -4.74 -7.58 -1.98
C ILE A 65 -5.81 -8.13 -1.04
N ASP A 66 -6.47 -7.24 -0.28
CA ASP A 66 -7.64 -7.59 0.52
C ASP A 66 -8.84 -7.87 -0.40
N LEU A 67 -9.12 -9.16 -0.58
CA LEU A 67 -10.18 -9.60 -1.50
C LEU A 67 -11.57 -9.18 -1.04
N MET A 68 -11.82 -9.08 0.26
CA MET A 68 -13.12 -8.66 0.79
C MET A 68 -13.37 -7.18 0.54
N ASP A 69 -12.38 -6.35 0.73
CA ASP A 69 -12.45 -4.91 0.47
C ASP A 69 -12.64 -4.62 -1.02
N HIS A 70 -11.87 -5.29 -1.88
CA HIS A 70 -12.00 -5.15 -3.33
C HIS A 70 -13.33 -5.70 -3.85
N ALA A 71 -13.82 -6.81 -3.33
CA ALA A 71 -15.13 -7.35 -3.69
C ALA A 71 -16.26 -6.40 -3.30
N ALA A 72 -16.19 -5.77 -2.12
CA ALA A 72 -17.15 -4.76 -1.69
C ALA A 72 -17.14 -3.53 -2.62
N ALA A 73 -15.97 -3.08 -3.03
CA ALA A 73 -15.85 -1.97 -3.99
C ALA A 73 -16.44 -2.31 -5.36
N LEU A 74 -16.26 -3.54 -5.84
CA LEU A 74 -16.84 -4.03 -7.08
C LEU A 74 -18.36 -4.21 -6.98
N ALA A 75 -18.88 -4.69 -5.86
CA ALA A 75 -20.31 -4.86 -5.61
C ALA A 75 -21.04 -3.51 -5.42
N GLY A 76 -20.36 -2.49 -4.90
CA GLY A 76 -20.92 -1.17 -4.66
C GLY A 76 -21.12 -0.28 -5.90
N GLY A 77 -21.02 -0.84 -7.11
CA GLY A 77 -21.32 -0.12 -8.36
C GLY A 77 -20.10 0.25 -9.21
N GLY A 78 -18.93 -0.19 -8.81
CA GLY A 78 -17.75 -0.11 -9.67
C GLY A 78 -17.75 -1.20 -10.71
N ALA A 79 -17.56 -0.87 -11.92
CA ALA A 79 -17.10 -1.66 -13.08
C ALA A 79 -17.93 -2.84 -13.63
N ILE A 80 -18.82 -3.52 -12.91
CA ILE A 80 -19.47 -4.74 -13.42
C ILE A 80 -21.02 -4.65 -13.49
N SER A 81 -21.65 -3.74 -12.79
CA SER A 81 -23.10 -3.59 -12.77
C SER A 81 -23.53 -2.21 -13.23
N GLY A 82 -23.60 -2.00 -14.52
CA GLY A 82 -24.08 -0.75 -15.03
C GLY A 82 -24.92 -0.90 -16.28
N LYS A 83 -26.20 -0.89 -16.13
CA LYS A 83 -27.08 -0.35 -17.16
C LYS A 83 -26.85 1.17 -17.15
N GLY A 84 -26.12 1.70 -18.14
CA GLY A 84 -26.03 3.14 -18.37
C GLY A 84 -24.64 3.78 -18.53
N GLU A 85 -23.56 3.18 -18.08
CA GLU A 85 -22.22 3.70 -18.37
C GLU A 85 -21.59 3.08 -19.61
N SER A 86 -20.97 3.91 -20.43
CA SER A 86 -20.27 3.43 -21.62
C SER A 86 -19.13 2.48 -21.21
N GLY A 87 -18.91 1.42 -21.98
CA GLY A 87 -17.80 0.48 -21.74
C GLY A 87 -16.43 1.16 -21.74
N VAL A 88 -16.32 2.35 -22.32
CA VAL A 88 -15.11 3.20 -22.31
C VAL A 88 -14.88 3.80 -20.93
N GLY A 89 -15.92 4.32 -20.27
CA GLY A 89 -15.80 4.89 -18.92
C GLY A 89 -15.35 3.84 -17.90
N LYS A 90 -15.90 2.63 -18.00
CA LYS A 90 -15.50 1.51 -17.11
C LYS A 90 -14.06 1.09 -17.29
N ARG A 91 -13.58 1.02 -18.52
CA ARG A 91 -12.18 0.69 -18.82
C ARG A 91 -11.22 1.77 -18.33
N ARG A 92 -11.62 3.03 -18.43
CA ARG A 92 -10.84 4.15 -17.93
C ARG A 92 -10.74 4.12 -16.40
N ALA A 93 -11.84 3.87 -15.70
CA ALA A 93 -11.85 3.74 -14.24
C ALA A 93 -10.96 2.59 -13.76
N LEU A 94 -11.02 1.44 -14.42
CA LEU A 94 -10.15 0.30 -14.12
C LEU A 94 -8.66 0.64 -14.38
N TYR A 95 -8.37 1.32 -15.48
CA TYR A 95 -7.02 1.75 -15.81
C TYR A 95 -6.47 2.72 -14.75
N ASP A 96 -7.27 3.67 -14.29
CA ASP A 96 -6.89 4.64 -13.27
C ASP A 96 -6.64 3.94 -11.92
N ASP A 97 -7.46 2.96 -11.53
CA ASP A 97 -7.26 2.15 -10.33
C ASP A 97 -5.95 1.33 -10.41
N VAL A 98 -5.68 0.70 -11.53
CA VAL A 98 -4.43 -0.06 -11.74
C VAL A 98 -3.23 0.86 -11.61
N ARG A 99 -3.25 2.03 -12.22
CA ARG A 99 -2.18 3.01 -12.10
C ARG A 99 -1.97 3.47 -10.65
N ARG A 100 -3.05 3.65 -9.92
CA ARG A 100 -3.02 4.04 -8.50
C ARG A 100 -2.32 2.98 -7.66
N TYR A 101 -2.61 1.70 -7.86
CA TYR A 101 -1.92 0.61 -7.18
C TYR A 101 -0.45 0.52 -7.59
N GLN A 102 -0.15 0.71 -8.86
CA GLN A 102 1.23 0.77 -9.34
C GLN A 102 2.03 1.90 -8.69
N GLN A 103 1.42 3.06 -8.46
CA GLN A 103 2.08 4.18 -7.76
C GLN A 103 2.51 3.80 -6.34
N THR A 104 1.74 2.99 -5.65
CA THR A 104 2.12 2.49 -4.33
C THR A 104 3.41 1.67 -4.40
N CYS A 105 3.53 0.77 -5.36
CA CYS A 105 4.74 -0.02 -5.56
C CYS A 105 5.91 0.86 -6.02
N THR A 106 5.70 1.75 -6.98
CA THR A 106 6.76 2.61 -7.53
C THR A 106 7.20 3.70 -6.56
N SER A 107 6.40 4.03 -5.54
CA SER A 107 6.80 5.00 -4.52
C SER A 107 8.10 4.59 -3.83
N PHE A 108 8.31 3.30 -3.60
CA PHE A 108 9.57 2.80 -3.02
C PHE A 108 10.75 2.88 -4.00
N ALA A 109 10.50 2.74 -5.29
CA ALA A 109 11.55 2.84 -6.31
C ALA A 109 11.98 4.29 -6.56
N ASN A 110 11.10 5.25 -6.31
CA ASN A 110 11.32 6.66 -6.61
C ASN A 110 11.97 7.46 -5.47
N VAL A 111 12.19 6.84 -4.30
CA VAL A 111 12.87 7.52 -3.20
C VAL A 111 14.37 7.66 -3.46
N ASN A 112 14.96 8.69 -2.87
CA ASN A 112 16.40 8.96 -2.97
C ASN A 112 17.22 8.25 -1.88
N LYS A 113 16.59 7.35 -1.14
CA LYS A 113 17.18 6.62 -0.01
C LYS A 113 17.11 5.13 -0.26
N PRO A 114 18.03 4.32 0.26
CA PRO A 114 17.91 2.87 0.22
C PRO A 114 16.64 2.40 0.92
N VAL A 115 15.93 1.45 0.33
CA VAL A 115 14.78 0.77 0.91
C VAL A 115 15.10 -0.71 1.03
N ILE A 116 14.93 -1.25 2.22
CA ILE A 116 15.16 -2.66 2.53
C ILE A 116 13.84 -3.28 2.95
N ALA A 117 13.44 -4.37 2.32
CA ALA A 117 12.29 -5.15 2.75
C ALA A 117 12.73 -6.24 3.74
N ALA A 118 12.25 -6.18 4.97
CA ALA A 118 12.45 -7.22 5.98
C ALA A 118 11.29 -8.22 5.91
N VAL A 119 11.38 -9.16 5.01
CA VAL A 119 10.32 -10.11 4.71
C VAL A 119 10.33 -11.28 5.66
N HIS A 120 9.16 -11.64 6.22
CA HIS A 120 8.95 -12.84 7.01
C HIS A 120 7.55 -13.41 6.77
N GLY A 121 7.41 -14.71 6.85
CA GLY A 121 6.13 -15.39 6.61
C GLY A 121 5.61 -15.15 5.19
N ALA A 122 4.29 -15.07 5.05
CA ALA A 122 3.68 -14.87 3.74
C ALA A 122 4.04 -13.50 3.13
N CYS A 123 4.43 -13.52 1.87
CA CYS A 123 4.68 -12.34 1.04
C CYS A 123 4.08 -12.62 -0.32
N ILE A 124 2.80 -12.27 -0.51
CA ILE A 124 1.99 -12.70 -1.65
C ILE A 124 1.33 -11.48 -2.28
N GLY A 125 1.48 -11.33 -3.58
CA GLY A 125 0.79 -10.35 -4.42
C GLY A 125 0.82 -8.90 -3.94
N GLY A 126 0.29 -8.00 -4.70
CA GLY A 126 0.16 -6.60 -4.27
C GLY A 126 1.39 -5.71 -4.25
#